data_181e8a4e6618d1f403137a81086e7b13
#
_entry.id   181e8a4e6618d1f403137a81086e7b13
#
_cell.length_a   1.000
_cell.length_b   1.000
_cell.length_c   1.000
_cell.angle_alpha   90.00
_cell.angle_beta   90.00
_cell.angle_gamma   90.00
#
_symmetry.space_group_name_H-M   'P 1'
#
loop_
_entity.id
_entity.type
_entity.pdbx_description
1 polymer ?
#
loop_
_entity_poly.entity_id
_entity_poly.type
_entity_poly.pdbx_seq_one_letter_code
_entity_poly.pdbx_strand_id
1 'polypeptide(L)'
;MVLTQKETAALKDLQTQEQSCIEKYTRYSQEAKDPQLKDLFKHISTDEQKHYKSLGQALNGTVPSVDCNDTQGRNYQPKAHYTPNDNSPEKKTDCFLVTDCIGTEKLVSGEYNSDVFVFGDSDIRKLL
;
A
#
# COMPACT_ATOMS: atom_id res chain seq x y z
N MET A 1 -0.46 -21.76 15.46
CA MET A 1 -0.86 -20.42 15.91
C MET A 1 -2.39 -20.35 15.94
N VAL A 2 -2.95 -19.91 17.04
CA VAL A 2 -4.40 -19.71 17.18
C VAL A 2 -4.67 -18.21 17.37
N LEU A 3 -5.43 -17.64 16.46
CA LEU A 3 -5.82 -16.24 16.51
C LEU A 3 -7.06 -16.05 17.40
N THR A 4 -7.04 -14.99 18.21
CA THR A 4 -8.24 -14.53 18.91
C THR A 4 -9.24 -13.93 17.91
N GLN A 5 -10.48 -13.75 18.35
CA GLN A 5 -11.49 -13.07 17.52
C GLN A 5 -11.08 -11.64 17.16
N LYS A 6 -10.45 -10.94 18.10
CA LYS A 6 -9.97 -9.56 17.89
C LYS A 6 -8.84 -9.52 16.86
N GLU A 7 -7.89 -10.44 16.95
CA GLU A 7 -6.79 -10.55 15.98
C GLU A 7 -7.31 -10.92 14.59
N THR A 8 -8.25 -11.86 14.52
CA THR A 8 -8.90 -12.24 13.26
C THR A 8 -9.63 -11.05 12.63
N ALA A 9 -10.38 -10.28 13.41
CA ALA A 9 -11.08 -9.09 12.93
C ALA A 9 -10.09 -8.04 12.41
N ALA A 10 -9.00 -7.78 13.14
CA ALA A 10 -7.97 -6.82 12.72
C ALA A 10 -7.32 -7.21 11.39
N LEU A 11 -6.96 -8.48 11.20
CA LEU A 11 -6.39 -8.97 9.94
C LEU A 11 -7.38 -8.84 8.77
N LYS A 12 -8.66 -9.12 8.99
CA LYS A 12 -9.69 -8.98 7.97
C LYS A 12 -9.91 -7.52 7.58
N ASP A 13 -9.88 -6.61 8.54
CA ASP A 13 -10.00 -5.17 8.29
C ASP A 13 -8.82 -4.66 7.46
N LEU A 14 -7.60 -5.06 7.81
CA LEU A 14 -6.41 -4.74 7.02
C LEU A 14 -6.50 -5.32 5.61
N GLN A 15 -6.97 -6.56 5.44
CA GLN A 15 -7.18 -7.16 4.12
C GLN A 15 -8.19 -6.37 3.28
N THR A 16 -9.28 -5.93 3.89
CA THR A 16 -10.29 -5.10 3.21
C THR A 16 -9.68 -3.78 2.74
N GLN A 17 -8.83 -3.16 3.57
CA GLN A 17 -8.10 -1.96 3.19
C GLN A 17 -7.13 -2.20 2.04
N GLU A 18 -6.36 -3.28 2.08
CA GLU A 18 -5.45 -3.64 1.00
C GLU A 18 -6.20 -3.87 -0.32
N GLN A 19 -7.35 -4.53 -0.26
CA GLN A 19 -8.20 -4.73 -1.44
C GLN A 19 -8.67 -3.39 -2.02
N SER A 20 -9.10 -2.47 -1.19
CA SER A 20 -9.48 -1.12 -1.61
C SER A 20 -8.32 -0.38 -2.26
N CYS A 21 -7.11 -0.48 -1.70
CA CYS A 21 -5.91 0.12 -2.26
C CYS A 21 -5.51 -0.50 -3.61
N ILE A 22 -5.61 -1.83 -3.75
CA ILE A 22 -5.36 -2.53 -5.02
C ILE A 22 -6.26 -1.96 -6.13
N GLU A 23 -7.55 -1.87 -5.88
CA GLU A 23 -8.53 -1.34 -6.83
C GLU A 23 -8.24 0.13 -7.16
N LYS A 24 -7.99 0.95 -6.13
CA LYS A 24 -7.67 2.37 -6.28
C LYS A 24 -6.44 2.58 -7.15
N TYR A 25 -5.32 1.94 -6.85
CA TYR A 25 -4.07 2.17 -7.58
C TYR A 25 -4.06 1.53 -8.97
N THR A 26 -4.79 0.44 -9.16
CA THR A 26 -5.03 -0.09 -10.50
C THR A 26 -5.75 0.94 -11.37
N ARG A 27 -6.80 1.57 -10.84
CA ARG A 27 -7.53 2.63 -11.50
C ARG A 27 -6.63 3.87 -11.73
N TYR A 28 -5.87 4.28 -10.74
CA TYR A 28 -4.97 5.44 -10.86
C TYR A 28 -3.88 5.21 -11.90
N SER A 29 -3.38 3.99 -12.05
CA SER A 29 -2.43 3.64 -13.11
C SER A 29 -3.01 3.84 -14.51
N GLN A 30 -4.33 3.75 -14.66
CA GLN A 30 -5.04 4.00 -15.92
C GLN A 30 -5.36 5.49 -16.11
N GLU A 31 -5.70 6.21 -15.06
CA GLU A 31 -6.11 7.61 -15.10
C GLU A 31 -4.93 8.60 -15.17
N ALA A 32 -3.78 8.26 -14.59
CA ALA A 32 -2.60 9.11 -14.62
C ALA A 32 -2.15 9.41 -16.05
N LYS A 33 -1.58 10.58 -16.27
CA LYS A 33 -1.14 11.03 -17.59
C LYS A 33 0.37 10.89 -17.78
N ASP A 34 1.15 11.15 -16.74
CA ASP A 34 2.60 10.94 -16.77
C ASP A 34 2.91 9.43 -16.78
N PRO A 35 3.68 8.93 -17.77
CA PRO A 35 4.04 7.51 -17.84
C PRO A 35 4.76 6.99 -16.59
N GLN A 36 5.63 7.79 -15.96
CA GLN A 36 6.30 7.39 -14.72
C GLN A 36 5.31 7.22 -13.57
N LEU A 37 4.31 8.09 -13.50
CA LEU A 37 3.26 8.01 -12.48
C LEU A 37 2.35 6.81 -12.72
N LYS A 38 2.01 6.50 -13.97
CA LYS A 38 1.29 5.27 -14.32
C LYS A 38 2.02 4.02 -13.82
N ASP A 39 3.31 3.94 -14.08
CA ASP A 39 4.14 2.83 -13.68
C ASP A 39 4.27 2.73 -12.15
N LEU A 40 4.39 3.87 -11.47
CA LEU A 40 4.43 3.92 -10.02
C LEU A 40 3.14 3.36 -9.39
N PHE A 41 1.98 3.81 -9.84
CA PHE A 41 0.70 3.31 -9.32
C PHE A 41 0.50 1.83 -9.61
N LYS A 42 0.92 1.36 -10.78
CA LYS A 42 0.88 -0.07 -11.11
C LYS A 42 1.78 -0.89 -10.18
N HIS A 43 2.96 -0.39 -9.88
CA HIS A 43 3.90 -1.03 -8.96
C HIS A 43 3.33 -1.08 -7.54
N ILE A 44 2.77 0.03 -7.04
CA ILE A 44 2.13 0.08 -5.73
C ILE A 44 0.96 -0.91 -5.67
N SER A 45 0.11 -0.98 -6.69
CA SER A 45 -0.98 -1.96 -6.75
C SER A 45 -0.48 -3.40 -6.63
N THR A 46 0.64 -3.71 -7.26
CA THR A 46 1.29 -5.03 -7.17
C THR A 46 1.79 -5.31 -5.76
N ASP A 47 2.38 -4.33 -5.10
CA ASP A 47 2.84 -4.48 -3.71
C ASP A 47 1.66 -4.68 -2.75
N GLU A 48 0.58 -3.96 -2.94
CA GLU A 48 -0.64 -4.15 -2.15
C GLU A 48 -1.25 -5.56 -2.33
N GLN A 49 -1.13 -6.15 -3.51
CA GLN A 49 -1.53 -7.54 -3.74
C GLN A 49 -0.69 -8.53 -2.92
N LYS A 50 0.60 -8.27 -2.77
CA LYS A 50 1.48 -9.06 -1.89
C LYS A 50 1.08 -8.93 -0.43
N HIS A 51 0.78 -7.71 0.03
CA HIS A 51 0.30 -7.47 1.39
C HIS A 51 -1.01 -8.21 1.65
N TYR A 52 -1.98 -8.10 0.75
CA TYR A 52 -3.25 -8.81 0.83
C TYR A 52 -3.04 -10.32 0.99
N LYS A 53 -2.17 -10.90 0.17
CA LYS A 53 -1.85 -12.32 0.21
C LYS A 53 -1.19 -12.71 1.53
N SER A 54 -0.25 -11.91 2.03
CA SER A 54 0.44 -12.15 3.30
C SER A 54 -0.53 -12.14 4.49
N LEU A 55 -1.47 -11.19 4.50
CA LEU A 55 -2.53 -11.13 5.52
C LEU A 55 -3.45 -12.35 5.45
N GLY A 56 -3.78 -12.82 4.25
CA GLY A 56 -4.54 -14.05 4.05
C GLY A 56 -3.83 -15.28 4.58
N GLN A 57 -2.53 -15.38 4.38
CA GLN A 57 -1.71 -16.45 4.95
C GLN A 57 -1.71 -16.42 6.48
N ALA A 58 -1.56 -15.21 7.07
CA ALA A 58 -1.64 -15.04 8.52
C ALA A 58 -3.01 -15.46 9.08
N LEU A 59 -4.10 -15.13 8.39
CA LEU A 59 -5.45 -15.61 8.76
C LEU A 59 -5.58 -17.12 8.76
N ASN A 60 -4.84 -17.81 7.89
CA ASN A 60 -4.80 -19.28 7.83
C ASN A 60 -3.76 -19.90 8.77
N GLY A 61 -3.14 -19.12 9.63
CA GLY A 61 -2.20 -19.61 10.64
C GLY A 61 -0.75 -19.69 10.19
N THR A 62 -0.41 -19.18 9.02
CA THR A 62 0.94 -19.18 8.48
C THR A 62 1.45 -17.77 8.32
N VAL A 63 2.54 -17.40 9.02
CA VAL A 63 3.16 -16.08 8.86
C VAL A 63 4.28 -16.20 7.83
N PRO A 64 4.16 -15.54 6.66
CA PRO A 64 5.21 -15.58 5.65
C PRO A 64 6.45 -14.82 6.10
N SER A 65 7.61 -15.24 5.62
CA SER A 65 8.84 -14.46 5.73
C SER A 65 8.73 -13.22 4.85
N VAL A 66 9.10 -12.05 5.38
CA VAL A 66 9.11 -10.79 4.65
C VAL A 66 10.54 -10.26 4.55
N ASP A 67 10.90 -9.77 3.37
CA ASP A 67 12.14 -9.03 3.16
C ASP A 67 11.86 -7.54 3.39
N CYS A 68 12.45 -6.99 4.44
CA CYS A 68 12.34 -5.57 4.78
C CYS A 68 13.29 -4.68 3.97
N ASN A 69 14.05 -5.23 3.03
CA ASN A 69 14.96 -4.48 2.17
C ASN A 69 14.27 -4.05 0.88
N ASP A 70 13.68 -2.87 0.89
CA ASP A 70 13.14 -2.24 -0.32
C ASP A 70 14.26 -1.53 -1.11
N THR A 71 15.05 -2.32 -1.85
CA THR A 71 16.13 -1.78 -2.69
C THR A 71 15.59 -0.93 -3.85
N GLN A 72 14.43 -1.27 -4.38
CA GLN A 72 13.81 -0.51 -5.47
C GLN A 72 13.31 0.84 -4.98
N GLY A 73 12.62 0.88 -3.84
CA GLY A 73 12.15 2.13 -3.25
C GLY A 73 13.30 3.05 -2.83
N ARG A 74 14.35 2.49 -2.23
CA ARG A 74 15.54 3.26 -1.82
C ARG A 74 16.28 3.89 -2.99
N ASN A 75 16.29 3.23 -4.14
CA ASN A 75 16.97 3.68 -5.35
C ASN A 75 16.05 4.39 -6.34
N TYR A 76 14.79 4.59 -5.98
CA TYR A 76 13.81 5.25 -6.83
C TYR A 76 14.15 6.74 -6.98
N GLN A 77 14.41 7.16 -8.22
CA GLN A 77 14.74 8.53 -8.56
C GLN A 77 13.84 9.00 -9.70
N PRO A 78 12.64 9.47 -9.40
CA PRO A 78 11.73 9.96 -10.43
C PRO A 78 12.26 11.25 -11.04
N LYS A 79 12.04 11.44 -12.34
CA LYS A 79 12.31 12.70 -13.03
C LYS A 79 11.07 13.57 -13.01
N ALA A 80 11.24 14.84 -12.68
CA ALA A 80 10.16 15.81 -12.78
C ALA A 80 9.73 15.96 -14.24
N HIS A 81 8.45 15.76 -14.51
CA HIS A 81 7.85 15.93 -15.83
C HIS A 81 7.15 17.29 -15.95
N TYR A 82 6.47 17.70 -14.91
CA TYR A 82 5.77 18.98 -14.87
C TYR A 82 6.63 20.07 -14.24
N THR A 83 6.47 21.30 -14.73
CA THR A 83 7.11 22.48 -14.15
C THR A 83 6.15 23.20 -13.20
N PRO A 84 6.64 24.06 -12.27
CA PRO A 84 5.77 24.83 -11.38
C PRO A 84 4.77 25.73 -12.11
N ASN A 85 5.11 26.20 -13.31
CA ASN A 85 4.29 27.10 -14.11
C ASN A 85 3.34 26.38 -15.06
N ASP A 86 3.39 25.06 -15.11
CA ASP A 86 2.48 24.25 -15.93
C ASP A 86 1.09 24.23 -15.28
N ASN A 87 0.08 24.70 -16.01
CA ASN A 87 -1.32 24.72 -15.60
C ASN A 87 -2.19 23.75 -16.43
N SER A 88 -1.58 22.75 -17.07
CA SER A 88 -2.29 21.80 -17.92
C SER A 88 -3.31 20.98 -17.13
N PRO A 89 -4.40 20.52 -17.77
CA PRO A 89 -5.34 19.58 -17.17
C PRO A 89 -4.66 18.27 -16.74
N GLU A 90 -3.66 17.82 -17.48
CA GLU A 90 -2.87 16.63 -17.20
C GLU A 90 -2.15 16.74 -15.85
N LYS A 91 -1.47 17.86 -15.63
CA LYS A 91 -0.81 18.13 -14.34
C LYS A 91 -1.81 18.17 -13.18
N LYS A 92 -2.96 18.81 -13.37
CA LYS A 92 -4.00 18.89 -12.35
C LYS A 92 -4.52 17.50 -11.96
N THR A 93 -4.77 16.65 -12.96
CA THR A 93 -5.19 15.27 -12.74
C THR A 93 -4.14 14.50 -11.95
N ASP A 94 -2.89 14.53 -12.38
CA ASP A 94 -1.79 13.79 -11.76
C ASP A 94 -1.50 14.30 -10.34
N CYS A 95 -1.54 15.61 -10.10
CA CYS A 95 -1.38 16.17 -8.76
C CYS A 95 -2.49 15.73 -7.82
N PHE A 96 -3.73 15.64 -8.28
CA PHE A 96 -4.83 15.13 -7.48
C PHE A 96 -4.60 13.66 -7.08
N LEU A 97 -4.23 12.81 -8.04
CA LEU A 97 -3.98 11.40 -7.79
C LEU A 97 -2.83 11.17 -6.79
N VAL A 98 -1.74 11.92 -6.95
CA VAL A 98 -0.58 11.83 -6.03
C VAL A 98 -0.95 12.30 -4.63
N THR A 99 -1.68 13.40 -4.51
CA THR A 99 -2.10 13.93 -3.21
C THR A 99 -2.99 12.93 -2.48
N ASP A 100 -3.94 12.32 -3.18
CA ASP A 100 -4.79 11.28 -2.60
C ASP A 100 -3.99 10.03 -2.22
N CYS A 101 -3.05 9.62 -3.05
CA CYS A 101 -2.14 8.50 -2.76
C CYS A 101 -1.36 8.73 -1.46
N ILE A 102 -0.76 9.90 -1.29
CA ILE A 102 0.01 10.26 -0.08
C ILE A 102 -0.90 10.19 1.16
N GLY A 103 -2.10 10.74 1.08
CA GLY A 103 -3.08 10.70 2.16
C GLY A 103 -3.50 9.27 2.52
N THR A 104 -3.76 8.45 1.53
CA THR A 104 -4.13 7.04 1.70
C THR A 104 -3.00 6.24 2.36
N GLU A 105 -1.76 6.40 1.89
CA GLU A 105 -0.60 5.69 2.46
C GLU A 105 -0.38 6.07 3.93
N LYS A 106 -0.54 7.32 4.28
CA LYS A 106 -0.44 7.77 5.68
C LYS A 106 -1.52 7.15 6.56
N LEU A 107 -2.76 7.09 6.08
CA LEU A 107 -3.88 6.50 6.81
C LEU A 107 -3.65 5.01 7.04
N VAL A 108 -3.32 4.26 6.00
CA VAL A 108 -3.09 2.81 6.07
C VAL A 108 -1.89 2.50 6.96
N SER A 109 -0.79 3.22 6.83
CA SER A 109 0.39 3.08 7.69
C SER A 109 0.04 3.30 9.17
N GLY A 110 -0.80 4.29 9.48
CA GLY A 110 -1.29 4.53 10.83
C GLY A 110 -2.10 3.38 11.40
N GLU A 111 -2.93 2.73 10.59
CA GLU A 111 -3.70 1.57 11.01
C GLU A 111 -2.82 0.35 11.27
N TYR A 112 -1.83 0.06 10.41
CA TYR A 112 -0.85 -1.00 10.67
C TYR A 112 -0.10 -0.74 11.98
N ASN A 113 0.34 0.48 12.23
CA ASN A 113 1.03 0.85 13.47
C ASN A 113 0.15 0.61 14.71
N SER A 114 -1.14 0.93 14.65
CA SER A 114 -2.08 0.69 15.73
C SER A 114 -2.32 -0.79 15.95
N ASP A 115 -2.44 -1.55 14.87
CA ASP A 115 -2.77 -2.98 14.92
C ASP A 115 -1.61 -3.83 15.45
N VAL A 116 -0.36 -3.38 15.32
CA VAL A 116 0.79 -4.07 15.93
C VAL A 116 0.56 -4.37 17.41
N PHE A 117 -0.09 -3.48 18.15
CA PHE A 117 -0.36 -3.64 19.57
C PHE A 117 -1.50 -4.61 19.89
N VAL A 118 -2.25 -5.06 18.88
CA VAL A 118 -3.37 -6.01 19.05
C VAL A 118 -2.85 -7.45 19.13
N PHE A 119 -1.72 -7.76 18.51
CA PHE A 119 -1.23 -9.12 18.33
C PHE A 119 -0.26 -9.56 19.41
N GLY A 120 -0.52 -10.75 19.97
CA GLY A 120 0.39 -11.41 20.90
C GLY A 120 1.57 -12.10 20.20
N ASP A 121 1.36 -12.58 18.97
CA ASP A 121 2.40 -13.28 18.20
C ASP A 121 3.44 -12.32 17.65
N SER A 122 4.73 -12.62 17.93
CA SER A 122 5.84 -11.75 17.53
C SER A 122 6.08 -11.74 16.03
N ASP A 123 5.78 -12.82 15.34
CA ASP A 123 6.00 -12.92 13.90
C ASP A 123 4.94 -12.14 13.12
N ILE A 124 3.70 -12.13 13.62
CA ILE A 124 2.65 -11.24 13.07
C ILE A 124 3.05 -9.77 13.27
N ARG A 125 3.51 -9.39 14.46
CA ARG A 125 3.96 -8.02 14.71
C ARG A 125 5.08 -7.58 13.77
N LYS A 126 5.98 -8.47 13.39
CA LYS A 126 7.03 -8.19 12.40
C LYS A 126 6.51 -8.10 10.98
N LEU A 127 5.44 -8.87 10.67
CA LEU A 127 4.80 -8.82 9.36
C LEU A 127 4.11 -7.47 9.11
N LEU A 128 3.46 -6.91 10.12
CA LEU A 128 2.73 -5.65 10.01
C LEU A 128 3.67 -4.44 10.00
#